data_e36cf68230ab80d1a1e79795138738b1
#
_entry.id   e36cf68230ab80d1a1e79795138738b1
#
_cell.length_a   1.000
_cell.length_b   1.000
_cell.length_c   1.000
_cell.angle_alpha   90.00
_cell.angle_beta   90.00
_cell.angle_gamma   90.00
#
_symmetry.space_group_name_H-M   'P 1'
#
loop_
_entity.id
_entity.type
_entity.pdbx_description
1 polymer ?
#
loop_
_entity_poly.entity_id
_entity_poly.type
_entity_poly.pdbx_seq_one_letter_code
_entity_poly.pdbx_strand_id
1 'polypeptide(L)'
;TGDLILLNGTFLSLYTLLGSKFFADPFIHSLPQVLVLLNLCYLVSNMSSGIILHRRVVRPEQIVWRALRNSAGHALFFSCALTFGNFGILSARFFLLFYIAFTLLLVCYRLLVRKILKSYRKHGGNSRSIILVGSNSNIIELYHQMTDDVTSGFRVIGYFDDQPGSRFPEKVNYLG
;
A
#
# COMPACT_ATOMS: atom_id res chain seq x y z
N THR A 1 7.59 4.06 4.92
CA THR A 1 9.06 4.09 4.71
C THR A 1 9.45 3.58 3.32
N GLY A 2 8.96 2.44 2.84
CA GLY A 2 9.30 1.89 1.52
C GLY A 2 8.92 2.79 0.34
N ASP A 3 7.78 3.45 0.42
CA ASP A 3 7.32 4.37 -0.62
C ASP A 3 8.27 5.58 -0.78
N LEU A 4 8.81 6.10 0.33
CA LEU A 4 9.78 7.21 0.30
C LEU A 4 11.12 6.78 -0.31
N ILE A 5 11.57 5.56 -0.04
CA ILE A 5 12.78 5.00 -0.66
C ILE A 5 12.59 4.90 -2.17
N LEU A 6 11.45 4.41 -2.62
CA LEU A 6 11.13 4.34 -4.04
C LEU A 6 11.04 5.72 -4.69
N LEU A 7 10.39 6.68 -4.02
CA LEU A 7 10.25 8.04 -4.50
C LEU A 7 11.61 8.69 -4.75
N ASN A 8 12.47 8.70 -3.73
CA ASN A 8 13.81 9.29 -3.81
C ASN A 8 14.71 8.49 -4.77
N GLY A 9 14.68 7.17 -4.71
CA GLY A 9 15.45 6.31 -5.59
C GLY A 9 15.09 6.53 -7.07
N THR A 10 13.81 6.61 -7.39
CA THR A 10 13.35 6.88 -8.77
C THR A 10 13.78 8.27 -9.23
N PHE A 11 13.60 9.29 -8.38
CA PHE A 11 13.98 10.65 -8.70
C PHE A 11 15.49 10.77 -8.96
N LEU A 12 16.32 10.28 -8.03
CA LEU A 12 17.76 10.32 -8.15
C LEU A 12 18.29 9.51 -9.33
N SER A 13 17.74 8.32 -9.57
CA SER A 13 18.13 7.49 -10.72
C SER A 13 17.84 8.19 -12.06
N LEU A 14 16.65 8.77 -12.19
CA LEU A 14 16.32 9.53 -13.40
C LEU A 14 17.14 10.81 -13.52
N TYR A 15 17.40 11.48 -12.40
CA TYR A 15 18.25 12.67 -12.38
C TYR A 15 19.69 12.35 -12.83
N THR A 16 20.28 11.28 -12.35
CA THR A 16 21.64 10.87 -12.75
C THR A 16 21.73 10.38 -14.19
N LEU A 17 20.70 9.66 -14.66
CA LEU A 17 20.69 9.10 -16.01
C LEU A 17 20.34 10.12 -17.10
N LEU A 18 19.45 11.04 -16.80
CA LEU A 18 18.83 11.94 -17.79
C LEU A 18 19.01 13.42 -17.43
N GLY A 19 19.59 13.73 -16.27
CA GLY A 19 19.69 15.10 -15.76
C GLY A 19 20.40 16.04 -16.71
N SER A 20 21.51 15.63 -17.31
CA SER A 20 22.25 16.43 -18.27
C SER A 20 21.45 16.81 -19.54
N LYS A 21 20.40 16.06 -19.86
CA LYS A 21 19.53 16.32 -21.02
C LYS A 21 18.35 17.24 -20.73
N PHE A 22 17.97 17.33 -19.45
CA PHE A 22 16.73 18.00 -19.06
C PHE A 22 16.92 19.19 -18.11
N PHE A 23 18.09 19.35 -17.52
CA PHE A 23 18.37 20.41 -16.56
C PHE A 23 19.55 21.26 -17.00
N ALA A 24 19.41 22.57 -16.89
CA ALA A 24 20.53 23.49 -16.96
C ALA A 24 21.26 23.52 -15.61
N ASP A 25 22.54 23.90 -15.59
CA ASP A 25 23.46 23.87 -14.43
C ASP A 25 22.92 24.44 -13.10
N PRO A 26 22.04 25.48 -13.06
CA PRO A 26 21.58 26.06 -11.79
C PRO A 26 20.76 25.10 -10.91
N PHE A 27 20.19 24.01 -11.47
CA PHE A 27 19.34 23.09 -10.74
C PHE A 27 20.12 22.21 -9.73
N ILE A 28 21.42 22.00 -9.96
CA ILE A 28 22.27 21.17 -9.10
C ILE A 28 22.38 21.76 -7.69
N HIS A 29 22.44 23.08 -7.56
CA HIS A 29 22.54 23.76 -6.26
C HIS A 29 21.25 23.69 -5.42
N SER A 30 20.10 23.49 -6.06
CA SER A 30 18.82 23.38 -5.38
C SER A 30 18.33 21.93 -5.15
N LEU A 31 19.11 20.92 -5.58
CA LEU A 31 18.75 19.50 -5.49
C LEU A 31 18.33 19.05 -4.07
N PRO A 32 19.06 19.39 -2.99
CA PRO A 32 18.66 19.01 -1.64
C PRO A 32 17.30 19.61 -1.24
N GLN A 33 17.06 20.87 -1.60
CA GLN A 33 15.81 21.57 -1.32
C GLN A 33 14.65 20.93 -2.08
N VAL A 34 14.84 20.59 -3.35
CA VAL A 34 13.84 19.90 -4.17
C VAL A 34 13.52 18.51 -3.61
N LEU A 35 14.54 17.76 -3.13
CA LEU A 35 14.31 16.48 -2.47
C LEU A 35 13.52 16.61 -1.18
N VAL A 36 13.80 17.62 -0.35
CA VAL A 36 13.01 17.90 0.85
C VAL A 36 11.57 18.21 0.48
N LEU A 37 11.37 19.08 -0.51
CA LEU A 37 10.04 19.45 -1.00
C LEU A 37 9.28 18.26 -1.57
N LEU A 38 9.94 17.41 -2.37
CA LEU A 38 9.40 16.18 -2.91
C LEU A 38 8.86 15.27 -1.80
N ASN A 39 9.65 15.07 -0.74
CA ASN A 39 9.26 14.23 0.39
C ASN A 39 8.11 14.84 1.21
N LEU A 40 8.14 16.15 1.47
CA LEU A 40 7.05 16.85 2.18
C LEU A 40 5.73 16.76 1.42
N CYS A 41 5.73 17.02 0.12
CA CYS A 41 4.54 16.89 -0.73
C CYS A 41 4.00 15.45 -0.73
N TYR A 42 4.91 14.44 -0.68
CA TYR A 42 4.48 13.05 -0.60
C TYR A 42 3.80 12.73 0.74
N LEU A 43 4.34 13.21 1.84
CA LEU A 43 3.74 13.03 3.16
C LEU A 43 2.34 13.64 3.22
N VAL A 44 2.17 14.87 2.74
CA VAL A 44 0.87 15.55 2.69
C VAL A 44 -0.13 14.78 1.82
N SER A 45 0.27 14.37 0.62
CA SER A 45 -0.59 13.57 -0.27
C SER A 45 -1.00 12.24 0.36
N ASN A 46 -0.08 11.60 1.07
CA ASN A 46 -0.34 10.31 1.70
C ASN A 46 -1.27 10.42 2.92
N MET A 47 -1.23 11.52 3.67
CA MET A 47 -2.16 11.78 4.77
C MET A 47 -3.62 11.84 4.29
N SER A 48 -3.85 12.42 3.13
CA SER A 48 -5.19 12.48 2.50
C SER A 48 -5.69 11.13 1.98
N SER A 49 -4.80 10.16 1.77
CA SER A 49 -5.14 8.92 1.06
C SER A 49 -5.58 7.76 1.97
N GLY A 50 -5.53 7.91 3.28
CA GLY A 50 -5.91 6.89 4.27
C GLY A 50 -5.11 5.60 4.17
N ILE A 51 -4.47 5.18 5.26
CA ILE A 51 -3.62 3.98 5.30
C ILE A 51 -4.48 2.72 5.34
N ILE A 52 -4.48 1.90 4.27
CA ILE A 52 -5.23 0.62 4.21
C ILE A 52 -4.39 -0.58 4.66
N LEU A 53 -3.16 -0.39 5.07
CA LEU A 53 -2.32 -1.50 5.53
C LEU A 53 -2.95 -2.35 6.64
N HIS A 54 -3.98 -1.84 7.32
CA HIS A 54 -4.71 -2.55 8.37
C HIS A 54 -5.82 -3.50 7.87
N ARG A 55 -6.29 -3.35 6.63
CA ARG A 55 -7.30 -4.26 6.09
C ARG A 55 -6.66 -5.51 5.53
N ARG A 56 -7.00 -6.68 6.11
CA ARG A 56 -6.45 -7.98 5.69
C ARG A 56 -6.93 -8.41 4.30
N VAL A 57 -8.16 -8.06 3.97
CA VAL A 57 -8.76 -8.37 2.66
C VAL A 57 -8.89 -7.09 1.86
N VAL A 58 -7.99 -6.90 0.90
CA VAL A 58 -8.01 -5.76 -0.05
C VAL A 58 -7.94 -6.32 -1.46
N ARG A 59 -8.81 -5.89 -2.36
CA ARG A 59 -8.74 -6.28 -3.78
C ARG A 59 -7.52 -5.64 -4.46
N PRO A 60 -6.83 -6.34 -5.40
CA PRO A 60 -5.68 -5.79 -6.11
C PRO A 60 -5.97 -4.45 -6.80
N GLU A 61 -7.16 -4.32 -7.39
CA GLU A 61 -7.65 -3.12 -8.06
C GLU A 61 -7.65 -1.89 -7.14
N GLN A 62 -8.04 -2.09 -5.87
CA GLN A 62 -8.05 -1.01 -4.88
C GLN A 62 -6.64 -0.51 -4.56
N ILE A 63 -5.63 -1.40 -4.63
CA ILE A 63 -4.22 -1.03 -4.42
C ILE A 63 -3.74 -0.18 -5.58
N VAL A 64 -4.03 -0.61 -6.81
CA VAL A 64 -3.66 0.12 -8.04
C VAL A 64 -4.32 1.50 -8.07
N TRP A 65 -5.65 1.56 -7.87
CA TRP A 65 -6.39 2.83 -7.88
C TRP A 65 -5.88 3.82 -6.84
N ARG A 66 -5.52 3.33 -5.64
CA ARG A 66 -4.97 4.20 -4.60
C ARG A 66 -3.54 4.65 -4.89
N ALA A 67 -2.72 3.79 -5.50
CA ALA A 67 -1.39 4.20 -5.93
C ALA A 67 -1.49 5.31 -6.98
N LEU A 68 -2.38 5.16 -7.96
CA LEU A 68 -2.65 6.16 -8.98
C LEU A 68 -3.13 7.49 -8.37
N ARG A 69 -4.13 7.43 -7.48
CA ARG A 69 -4.67 8.63 -6.82
C ARG A 69 -3.61 9.33 -5.97
N ASN A 70 -2.80 8.58 -5.24
CA ASN A 70 -1.72 9.14 -4.42
C ASN A 70 -0.63 9.79 -5.29
N SER A 71 -0.23 9.13 -6.39
CA SER A 71 0.74 9.69 -7.35
C SER A 71 0.22 10.94 -8.03
N ALA A 72 -1.06 10.97 -8.43
CA ALA A 72 -1.69 12.14 -9.02
C ALA A 72 -1.77 13.30 -8.02
N GLY A 73 -2.21 13.04 -6.78
CA GLY A 73 -2.23 14.05 -5.72
C GLY A 73 -0.84 14.60 -5.42
N HIS A 74 0.15 13.73 -5.32
CA HIS A 74 1.53 14.14 -5.15
C HIS A 74 2.04 14.99 -6.33
N ALA A 75 1.72 14.61 -7.56
CA ALA A 75 2.10 15.39 -8.76
C ALA A 75 1.53 16.81 -8.71
N LEU A 76 0.27 16.96 -8.30
CA LEU A 76 -0.37 18.27 -8.14
C LEU A 76 0.31 19.09 -7.04
N PHE A 77 0.47 18.54 -5.83
CA PHE A 77 1.11 19.25 -4.73
C PHE A 77 2.55 19.64 -5.04
N PHE A 78 3.31 18.72 -5.65
CA PHE A 78 4.71 18.98 -5.98
C PHE A 78 4.85 20.03 -7.10
N SER A 79 4.02 19.99 -8.15
CA SER A 79 4.05 21.03 -9.20
C SER A 79 3.69 22.40 -8.65
N CYS A 80 2.66 22.49 -7.81
CA CYS A 80 2.30 23.75 -7.13
C CYS A 80 3.46 24.26 -6.27
N ALA A 81 4.05 23.38 -5.45
CA ALA A 81 5.14 23.75 -4.55
C ALA A 81 6.40 24.22 -5.29
N LEU A 82 6.74 23.62 -6.44
CA LEU A 82 7.84 24.07 -7.30
C LEU A 82 7.57 25.47 -7.87
N THR A 83 6.33 25.71 -8.32
CA THR A 83 5.95 26.99 -8.92
C THR A 83 5.95 28.12 -7.89
N PHE A 84 5.32 27.90 -6.72
CA PHE A 84 5.26 28.91 -5.65
C PHE A 84 6.58 29.13 -4.93
N GLY A 85 7.40 28.07 -4.80
CA GLY A 85 8.71 28.12 -4.18
C GLY A 85 9.80 28.72 -5.06
N ASN A 86 9.53 29.03 -6.29
CA ASN A 86 10.47 29.57 -7.25
C ASN A 86 11.74 28.72 -7.46
N PHE A 87 11.58 27.40 -7.30
CA PHE A 87 12.67 26.41 -7.42
C PHE A 87 13.08 26.09 -8.88
N GLY A 88 12.51 26.81 -9.83
CA GLY A 88 12.69 26.54 -11.25
C GLY A 88 11.66 25.54 -11.79
N ILE A 89 11.49 25.55 -13.10
CA ILE A 89 10.54 24.66 -13.77
C ILE A 89 11.25 23.39 -14.17
N LEU A 90 10.86 22.26 -13.58
CA LEU A 90 11.22 20.95 -14.07
C LEU A 90 10.74 20.78 -15.51
N SER A 91 11.61 20.26 -16.39
CA SER A 91 11.17 19.95 -17.76
C SER A 91 9.92 19.05 -17.70
N ALA A 92 8.88 19.41 -18.46
CA ALA A 92 7.64 18.64 -18.51
C ALA A 92 7.88 17.17 -18.90
N ARG A 93 8.89 16.90 -19.75
CA ARG A 93 9.28 15.54 -20.14
C ARG A 93 9.88 14.77 -18.96
N PHE A 94 10.75 15.38 -18.16
CA PHE A 94 11.31 14.76 -16.97
C PHE A 94 10.23 14.47 -15.93
N PHE A 95 9.34 15.45 -15.68
CA PHE A 95 8.23 15.31 -14.76
C PHE A 95 7.33 14.14 -15.14
N LEU A 96 6.97 14.02 -16.40
CA LEU A 96 6.12 12.95 -16.91
C LEU A 96 6.80 11.59 -16.79
N LEU A 97 8.07 11.47 -17.20
CA LEU A 97 8.85 10.24 -17.07
C LEU A 97 8.99 9.81 -15.60
N PHE A 98 9.27 10.77 -14.72
CA PHE A 98 9.36 10.50 -13.29
C PHE A 98 8.06 9.92 -12.73
N TYR A 99 6.91 10.53 -13.02
CA TYR A 99 5.64 10.05 -12.48
C TYR A 99 5.19 8.74 -13.09
N ILE A 100 5.47 8.48 -14.35
CA ILE A 100 5.21 7.16 -14.97
C ILE A 100 6.06 6.10 -14.26
N ALA A 101 7.37 6.31 -14.18
CA ALA A 101 8.29 5.35 -13.55
C ALA A 101 7.96 5.13 -12.07
N PHE A 102 7.76 6.21 -11.31
CA PHE A 102 7.42 6.15 -9.90
C PHE A 102 6.10 5.40 -9.65
N THR A 103 5.05 5.71 -10.42
CA THR A 103 3.74 5.06 -10.26
C THR A 103 3.82 3.57 -10.56
N LEU A 104 4.51 3.18 -11.64
CA LEU A 104 4.72 1.77 -11.98
C LEU A 104 5.48 1.03 -10.86
N LEU A 105 6.59 1.59 -10.41
CA LEU A 105 7.38 0.99 -9.32
C LEU A 105 6.58 0.91 -8.02
N LEU A 106 5.79 1.93 -7.69
CA LEU A 106 4.95 1.96 -6.49
C LEU A 106 3.87 0.87 -6.54
N VAL A 107 3.20 0.69 -7.69
CA VAL A 107 2.21 -0.38 -7.89
C VAL A 107 2.87 -1.74 -7.76
N CYS A 108 3.98 -1.98 -8.48
CA CYS A 108 4.72 -3.24 -8.42
C CYS A 108 5.17 -3.56 -6.99
N TYR A 109 5.74 -2.59 -6.29
CA TYR A 109 6.16 -2.74 -4.89
C TYR A 109 5.00 -3.13 -3.98
N ARG A 110 3.88 -2.41 -4.06
CA ARG A 110 2.71 -2.69 -3.20
C ARG A 110 2.09 -4.06 -3.48
N LEU A 111 2.03 -4.48 -4.74
CA LEU A 111 1.56 -5.81 -5.12
C LEU A 111 2.55 -6.91 -4.66
N LEU A 112 3.85 -6.65 -4.78
CA LEU A 112 4.90 -7.58 -4.31
C LEU A 112 4.83 -7.76 -2.80
N VAL A 113 4.79 -6.68 -2.04
CA VAL A 113 4.66 -6.73 -0.56
C VAL A 113 3.40 -7.50 -0.17
N ARG A 114 2.29 -7.28 -0.85
CA ARG A 114 1.07 -8.04 -0.62
C ARG A 114 1.26 -9.54 -0.89
N LYS A 115 1.91 -9.91 -2.01
CA LYS A 115 2.17 -11.31 -2.35
C LYS A 115 3.06 -11.99 -1.30
N ILE A 116 4.11 -11.28 -0.85
CA ILE A 116 4.99 -11.76 0.22
C ILE A 116 4.22 -11.96 1.52
N LEU A 117 3.39 -10.98 1.93
CA LEU A 117 2.58 -11.10 3.15
C LEU A 117 1.56 -12.24 3.06
N LYS A 118 0.93 -12.45 1.90
CA LYS A 118 0.04 -13.61 1.68
C LYS A 118 0.80 -14.93 1.81
N SER A 119 1.98 -15.03 1.20
CA SER A 119 2.82 -16.21 1.30
C SER A 119 3.26 -16.47 2.73
N TYR A 120 3.67 -15.44 3.45
CA TYR A 120 4.06 -15.54 4.87
C TYR A 120 2.91 -16.06 5.76
N ARG A 121 1.68 -15.57 5.52
CA ARG A 121 0.48 -16.03 6.24
C ARG A 121 0.15 -17.49 5.91
N LYS A 122 0.30 -17.90 4.66
CA LYS A 122 0.07 -19.29 4.23
C LYS A 122 0.96 -20.28 5.01
N HIS A 123 2.17 -19.87 5.42
CA HIS A 123 3.08 -20.66 6.22
C HIS A 123 2.89 -20.47 7.75
N GLY A 124 1.73 -19.96 8.18
CA GLY A 124 1.38 -19.78 9.59
C GLY A 124 1.89 -18.50 10.24
N GLY A 125 2.62 -17.66 9.52
CA GLY A 125 3.08 -16.37 10.02
C GLY A 125 1.94 -15.34 10.11
N ASN A 126 1.98 -14.47 11.13
CA ASN A 126 1.01 -13.40 11.35
C ASN A 126 -0.46 -13.88 11.32
N SER A 127 -0.73 -15.09 11.83
CA SER A 127 -2.08 -15.63 12.01
C SER A 127 -2.73 -15.02 13.25
N ARG A 128 -4.06 -14.82 13.20
CA ARG A 128 -4.86 -14.45 14.37
C ARG A 128 -5.82 -15.57 14.69
N SER A 129 -5.77 -16.02 15.93
CA SER A 129 -6.74 -16.96 16.47
C SER A 129 -8.07 -16.27 16.76
N ILE A 130 -9.16 -16.90 16.37
CA ILE A 130 -10.52 -16.38 16.53
C ILE A 130 -11.34 -17.45 17.22
N ILE A 131 -12.23 -17.00 18.09
CA ILE A 131 -13.29 -17.82 18.68
C ILE A 131 -14.60 -17.24 18.19
N LEU A 132 -15.52 -18.08 17.74
CA LEU A 132 -16.85 -17.70 17.29
C LEU A 132 -17.84 -17.85 18.43
N VAL A 133 -18.84 -16.99 18.50
CA VAL A 133 -19.88 -17.05 19.52
C VAL A 133 -21.24 -17.11 18.85
N GLY A 134 -21.96 -18.21 19.09
CA GLY A 134 -23.22 -18.54 18.44
C GLY A 134 -23.05 -19.34 17.14
N SER A 135 -24.18 -19.88 16.64
CA SER A 135 -24.22 -20.71 15.43
C SER A 135 -25.29 -20.25 14.43
N ASN A 136 -25.64 -18.97 14.43
CA ASN A 136 -26.59 -18.45 13.46
C ASN A 136 -25.98 -18.46 12.04
N SER A 137 -26.82 -18.35 11.01
CA SER A 137 -26.43 -18.41 9.60
C SER A 137 -25.33 -17.39 9.24
N ASN A 138 -25.36 -16.20 9.85
CA ASN A 138 -24.36 -15.15 9.59
C ASN A 138 -22.98 -15.51 10.15
N ILE A 139 -22.92 -16.19 11.29
CA ILE A 139 -21.65 -16.61 11.90
C ILE A 139 -21.05 -17.78 11.13
N ILE A 140 -21.88 -18.66 10.60
CA ILE A 140 -21.43 -19.76 9.74
C ILE A 140 -20.88 -19.20 8.40
N GLU A 141 -21.57 -18.25 7.80
CA GLU A 141 -21.08 -17.57 6.62
C GLU A 141 -19.74 -16.84 6.89
N LEU A 142 -19.63 -16.18 8.03
CA LEU A 142 -18.40 -15.53 8.49
C LEU A 142 -17.28 -16.55 8.69
N TYR A 143 -17.58 -17.73 9.24
CA TYR A 143 -16.62 -18.84 9.37
C TYR A 143 -16.08 -19.24 7.99
N HIS A 144 -16.96 -19.48 7.01
CA HIS A 144 -16.55 -19.82 5.64
C HIS A 144 -15.70 -18.72 5.02
N GLN A 145 -16.12 -17.47 5.10
CA GLN A 145 -15.34 -16.32 4.59
C GLN A 145 -13.94 -16.20 5.22
N MET A 146 -13.78 -16.64 6.47
CA MET A 146 -12.48 -16.56 7.17
C MET A 146 -11.59 -17.79 6.92
N THR A 147 -12.20 -18.98 6.69
CA THR A 147 -11.47 -20.25 6.57
C THR A 147 -11.19 -20.66 5.12
N ASP A 148 -12.04 -20.27 4.17
CA ASP A 148 -11.87 -20.62 2.76
C ASP A 148 -10.61 -20.03 2.14
N ASP A 149 -10.18 -18.84 2.59
CA ASP A 149 -8.89 -18.26 2.18
C ASP A 149 -7.85 -18.39 3.31
N VAL A 150 -7.05 -19.44 3.27
CA VAL A 150 -5.93 -19.68 4.20
C VAL A 150 -4.96 -18.48 4.27
N THR A 151 -4.92 -17.67 3.21
CA THR A 151 -4.04 -16.48 3.15
C THR A 151 -4.61 -15.28 3.90
N SER A 152 -5.86 -15.37 4.39
CA SER A 152 -6.49 -14.36 5.24
C SER A 152 -5.75 -14.22 6.58
N GLY A 153 -5.08 -15.32 7.01
CA GLY A 153 -4.33 -15.40 8.27
C GLY A 153 -5.26 -15.44 9.49
N PHE A 154 -6.48 -15.93 9.33
CA PHE A 154 -7.36 -16.25 10.43
C PHE A 154 -7.32 -17.76 10.73
N ARG A 155 -7.29 -18.11 12.02
CA ARG A 155 -7.37 -19.48 12.51
C ARG A 155 -8.49 -19.57 13.54
N VAL A 156 -9.56 -20.24 13.16
CA VAL A 156 -10.66 -20.52 14.11
C VAL A 156 -10.21 -21.62 15.07
N ILE A 157 -10.20 -21.32 16.38
CA ILE A 157 -9.83 -22.27 17.44
C ILE A 157 -11.04 -23.12 17.81
N GLY A 158 -12.23 -22.49 17.89
CA GLY A 158 -13.45 -23.14 18.31
C GLY A 158 -14.61 -22.17 18.34
N TYR A 159 -15.74 -22.64 18.83
CA TYR A 159 -16.95 -21.85 19.00
C TYR A 159 -17.58 -22.09 20.37
N PHE A 160 -18.31 -21.06 20.84
CA PHE A 160 -19.22 -21.14 21.98
C PHE A 160 -20.67 -21.08 21.47
N ASP A 161 -21.53 -21.97 21.99
CA ASP A 161 -22.94 -21.96 21.68
C ASP A 161 -23.73 -22.61 22.84
N ASP A 162 -25.05 -22.35 22.91
CA ASP A 162 -25.93 -22.92 23.94
C ASP A 162 -26.05 -24.45 23.84
N GLN A 163 -25.81 -25.01 22.64
CA GLN A 163 -25.89 -26.46 22.41
C GLN A 163 -24.68 -26.98 21.59
N PRO A 164 -24.06 -28.11 22.01
CA PRO A 164 -23.07 -28.80 21.19
C PRO A 164 -23.75 -29.42 19.95
N GLY A 165 -23.02 -29.53 18.85
CA GLY A 165 -23.54 -30.13 17.60
C GLY A 165 -24.13 -29.12 16.62
N SER A 166 -23.71 -27.90 16.74
CA SER A 166 -24.10 -26.83 15.84
C SER A 166 -23.73 -27.10 14.36
N ARG A 167 -24.18 -26.24 13.48
CA ARG A 167 -23.97 -26.29 12.03
C ARG A 167 -22.50 -26.10 11.57
N PHE A 168 -21.55 -26.05 12.51
CA PHE A 168 -20.11 -26.00 12.21
C PHE A 168 -19.58 -27.36 11.78
N PRO A 169 -18.54 -27.40 10.91
CA PRO A 169 -17.85 -28.64 10.57
C PRO A 169 -17.22 -29.32 11.81
N GLU A 170 -17.18 -30.66 11.85
CA GLU A 170 -16.61 -31.46 12.95
C GLU A 170 -15.16 -31.07 13.35
N LYS A 171 -14.45 -30.37 12.47
CA LYS A 171 -13.09 -29.90 12.75
C LYS A 171 -13.01 -28.68 13.67
N VAL A 172 -14.12 -28.07 14.01
CA VAL A 172 -14.17 -26.88 14.87
C VAL A 172 -14.55 -27.30 16.28
N ASN A 173 -13.68 -27.07 17.24
CA ASN A 173 -13.88 -27.49 18.62
C ASN A 173 -15.03 -26.69 19.26
N TYR A 174 -15.93 -27.39 19.92
CA TYR A 174 -16.90 -26.80 20.83
C TYR A 174 -16.19 -26.45 22.14
N LEU A 175 -16.36 -25.24 22.62
CA LEU A 175 -15.64 -24.70 23.79
C LEU A 175 -16.53 -24.49 25.01
N GLY A 176 -17.87 -24.55 24.84
CA GLY A 176 -18.83 -24.37 25.91
C GLY A 176 -20.13 -23.75 25.44
#